data_3be87a696452902c878d900433a81886
#
_entry.id   3be87a696452902c878d900433a81886
#
_cell.length_a   1.000
_cell.length_b   1.000
_cell.length_c   1.000
_cell.angle_alpha   90.00
_cell.angle_beta   90.00
_cell.angle_gamma   90.00
#
_symmetry.space_group_name_H-M   'P 1'
#
loop_
_entity.id
_entity.type
_entity.pdbx_description
1 polymer ?
#
loop_
_entity_poly.entity_id
_entity_poly.type
_entity_poly.pdbx_seq_one_letter_code
_entity_poly.pdbx_strand_id
1 'polypeptide(L)'
;MEFSKEIYKIQEESLNRWVKDYAGAILQTCLYLMPDQKQAEDAIQVTLIKAWRYLGNGKRIANERMWLLRIANNTCKDYLREGHQYHAEDQFSLEEVPPKMLCIDSKEKRIMLIALKLPDNLRKTVLLYYFQGMTKQEIAEFLSISTLTVYRRLRLGVETLHTVLKEEASNVDAGLCSHTDG
;
A
#
# COMPACT_ATOMS: atom_id res chain seq x y z
N MET A 1 37.30 -10.52 -13.94
CA MET A 1 37.12 -10.32 -12.48
C MET A 1 36.75 -8.88 -12.10
N GLU A 2 37.23 -7.86 -12.80
CA GLU A 2 36.88 -6.44 -12.58
C GLU A 2 35.42 -6.10 -12.96
N PHE A 3 34.93 -6.59 -14.08
CA PHE A 3 33.55 -6.37 -14.55
C PHE A 3 32.48 -6.84 -13.57
N SER A 4 32.71 -7.97 -12.90
CA SER A 4 31.78 -8.48 -11.86
C SER A 4 31.73 -7.57 -10.63
N LYS A 5 32.87 -6.99 -10.22
CA LYS A 5 32.91 -6.07 -9.07
C LYS A 5 32.18 -4.76 -9.35
N GLU A 6 32.28 -4.29 -10.58
CA GLU A 6 31.61 -3.04 -11.01
C GLU A 6 30.09 -3.21 -11.07
N ILE A 7 29.60 -4.37 -11.54
CA ILE A 7 28.16 -4.70 -11.51
C ILE A 7 27.65 -4.78 -10.06
N TYR A 8 28.35 -5.45 -9.16
CA TYR A 8 27.96 -5.53 -7.75
C TYR A 8 27.89 -4.16 -7.09
N LYS A 9 28.84 -3.27 -7.38
CA LYS A 9 28.85 -1.91 -6.86
C LYS A 9 27.64 -1.11 -7.32
N ILE A 10 27.29 -1.17 -8.62
CA ILE A 10 26.11 -0.52 -9.20
C ILE A 10 24.81 -1.07 -8.57
N GLN A 11 24.74 -2.39 -8.36
CA GLN A 11 23.60 -3.03 -7.71
C GLN A 11 23.44 -2.55 -6.26
N GLU A 12 24.53 -2.50 -5.50
CA GLU A 12 24.54 -2.06 -4.10
C GLU A 12 24.13 -0.58 -3.99
N GLU A 13 24.70 0.29 -4.80
CA GLU A 13 24.34 1.73 -4.84
C GLU A 13 22.85 1.94 -5.20
N SER A 14 22.37 1.17 -6.16
CA SER A 14 20.95 1.22 -6.57
C SER A 14 20.03 0.72 -5.47
N LEU A 15 20.37 -0.39 -4.81
CA LEU A 15 19.60 -0.94 -3.71
C LEU A 15 19.53 0.04 -2.53
N ASN A 16 20.65 0.62 -2.12
CA ASN A 16 20.72 1.59 -1.03
C ASN A 16 19.84 2.82 -1.34
N ARG A 17 19.87 3.32 -2.56
CA ARG A 17 19.01 4.40 -3.00
C ARG A 17 17.54 4.00 -2.96
N TRP A 18 17.16 2.83 -3.46
CA TRP A 18 15.78 2.35 -3.45
C TRP A 18 15.24 2.14 -2.04
N VAL A 19 16.05 1.61 -1.13
CA VAL A 19 15.68 1.50 0.29
C VAL A 19 15.43 2.88 0.87
N LYS A 20 16.29 3.85 0.60
CA LYS A 20 16.13 5.23 1.08
C LYS A 20 14.89 5.91 0.52
N ASP A 21 14.69 5.82 -0.81
CA ASP A 21 13.71 6.65 -1.52
C ASP A 21 12.34 5.99 -1.65
N TYR A 22 12.28 4.64 -1.70
CA TYR A 22 11.05 3.92 -2.05
C TYR A 22 10.60 2.87 -1.04
N ALA A 23 11.40 2.50 -0.02
CA ALA A 23 11.01 1.46 0.92
C ALA A 23 9.70 1.78 1.64
N GLY A 24 9.48 3.04 2.02
CA GLY A 24 8.22 3.49 2.63
C GLY A 24 7.00 3.27 1.71
N ALA A 25 7.11 3.63 0.42
CA ALA A 25 6.04 3.45 -0.55
C ALA A 25 5.78 1.96 -0.85
N ILE A 26 6.84 1.15 -0.91
CA ILE A 26 6.72 -0.31 -1.10
C ILE A 26 6.03 -0.93 0.10
N LEU A 27 6.46 -0.60 1.33
CA LEU A 27 5.86 -1.11 2.56
C LEU A 27 4.39 -0.74 2.66
N GLN A 28 4.04 0.54 2.44
CA GLN A 28 2.65 0.98 2.42
C GLN A 28 1.82 0.17 1.42
N THR A 29 2.35 -0.06 0.22
CA THR A 29 1.66 -0.86 -0.80
C THR A 29 1.45 -2.30 -0.35
N CYS A 30 2.46 -2.92 0.27
CA CYS A 30 2.33 -4.26 0.84
C CYS A 30 1.27 -4.28 1.96
N LEU A 31 1.27 -3.30 2.87
CA LEU A 31 0.27 -3.16 3.94
C LEU A 31 -1.16 -2.99 3.40
N TYR A 32 -1.35 -2.36 2.24
CA TYR A 32 -2.68 -2.22 1.61
C TYR A 32 -3.16 -3.51 0.94
N LEU A 33 -2.24 -4.37 0.54
CA LEU A 33 -2.52 -5.59 -0.21
C LEU A 33 -2.55 -6.84 0.66
N MET A 34 -1.84 -6.83 1.78
CA MET A 34 -1.70 -7.98 2.68
C MET A 34 -2.66 -7.89 3.87
N PRO A 35 -3.05 -9.05 4.44
CA PRO A 35 -3.96 -9.09 5.58
C PRO A 35 -3.30 -8.70 6.90
N ASP A 36 -2.00 -8.92 7.05
CA ASP A 36 -1.26 -8.65 8.27
C ASP A 36 0.10 -7.99 8.02
N GLN A 37 0.62 -7.35 9.06
CA GLN A 37 1.86 -6.57 9.01
C GLN A 37 3.08 -7.45 8.74
N LYS A 38 3.17 -8.63 9.36
CA LYS A 38 4.33 -9.52 9.23
C LYS A 38 4.49 -10.00 7.79
N GLN A 39 3.38 -10.40 7.15
CA GLN A 39 3.39 -10.77 5.74
C GLN A 39 3.75 -9.59 4.83
N ALA A 40 3.33 -8.36 5.18
CA ALA A 40 3.73 -7.16 4.45
C ALA A 40 5.23 -6.88 4.57
N GLU A 41 5.82 -7.06 5.75
CA GLU A 41 7.26 -6.93 5.99
C GLU A 41 8.07 -8.00 5.24
N ASP A 42 7.61 -9.23 5.21
CA ASP A 42 8.21 -10.29 4.41
C ASP A 42 8.12 -9.99 2.90
N ALA A 43 6.97 -9.49 2.45
CA ALA A 43 6.76 -9.13 1.05
C ALA A 43 7.67 -7.99 0.58
N ILE A 44 8.00 -6.99 1.43
CA ILE A 44 8.96 -5.94 1.07
C ILE A 44 10.37 -6.51 0.92
N GLN A 45 10.79 -7.40 1.83
CA GLN A 45 12.11 -8.03 1.74
C GLN A 45 12.25 -8.83 0.44
N VAL A 46 11.27 -9.66 0.13
CA VAL A 46 11.25 -10.45 -1.13
C VAL A 46 11.20 -9.53 -2.36
N THR A 47 10.47 -8.41 -2.29
CA THR A 47 10.42 -7.42 -3.35
C THR A 47 11.80 -6.83 -3.64
N LEU A 48 12.52 -6.41 -2.61
CA LEU A 48 13.87 -5.83 -2.75
C LEU A 48 14.89 -6.87 -3.26
N ILE A 49 14.80 -8.13 -2.82
CA ILE A 49 15.64 -9.22 -3.32
C ILE A 49 15.37 -9.48 -4.81
N LYS A 50 14.09 -9.56 -5.22
CA LYS A 50 13.70 -9.72 -6.63
C LYS A 50 14.23 -8.57 -7.49
N ALA A 51 14.10 -7.34 -6.99
CA ALA A 51 14.57 -6.13 -7.65
C ALA A 51 16.09 -6.11 -7.81
N TRP A 52 16.82 -6.45 -6.74
CA TRP A 52 18.28 -6.53 -6.77
C TRP A 52 18.80 -7.56 -7.79
N ARG A 53 18.20 -8.75 -7.82
CA ARG A 53 18.54 -9.79 -8.80
C ARG A 53 18.31 -9.35 -10.25
N TYR A 54 17.29 -8.52 -10.49
CA TYR A 54 17.00 -8.01 -11.82
C TYR A 54 18.05 -7.02 -12.33
N LEU A 55 18.64 -6.20 -11.45
CA LEU A 55 19.70 -5.25 -11.79
C LEU A 55 20.95 -5.94 -12.37
N GLY A 56 21.24 -7.17 -11.93
CA GLY A 56 22.36 -7.96 -12.46
C GLY A 56 22.30 -8.21 -13.97
N ASN A 57 21.13 -8.00 -14.60
CA ASN A 57 20.96 -8.17 -16.04
C ASN A 57 21.25 -6.90 -16.87
N GLY A 58 21.75 -5.81 -16.26
CA GLY A 58 22.16 -4.58 -16.95
C GLY A 58 21.02 -3.79 -17.62
N LYS A 59 19.77 -4.07 -17.29
CA LYS A 59 18.61 -3.39 -17.87
C LYS A 59 18.33 -2.05 -17.20
N ARG A 60 18.11 -1.00 -17.99
CA ARG A 60 17.66 0.30 -17.48
C ARG A 60 16.16 0.27 -17.17
N ILE A 61 15.78 0.84 -16.02
CA ILE A 61 14.40 0.96 -15.56
C ILE A 61 14.00 2.42 -15.72
N ALA A 62 13.01 2.70 -16.59
CA ALA A 62 12.57 4.06 -16.89
C ALA A 62 11.83 4.72 -15.70
N ASN A 63 11.02 3.96 -14.96
CA ASN A 63 10.30 4.43 -13.79
C ASN A 63 10.51 3.43 -12.65
N GLU A 64 11.55 3.65 -11.85
CA GLU A 64 11.96 2.73 -10.78
C GLU A 64 10.87 2.56 -9.72
N ARG A 65 10.23 3.66 -9.31
CA ARG A 65 9.16 3.64 -8.32
C ARG A 65 8.02 2.72 -8.76
N MET A 66 7.46 2.95 -9.95
CA MET A 66 6.35 2.14 -10.47
C MET A 66 6.75 0.68 -10.71
N TRP A 67 7.98 0.46 -11.15
CA TRP A 67 8.50 -0.88 -11.36
C TRP A 67 8.65 -1.65 -10.05
N LEU A 68 9.19 -1.03 -8.99
CA LEU A 68 9.30 -1.61 -7.65
C LEU A 68 7.93 -1.91 -7.04
N LEU A 69 6.97 -0.98 -7.16
CA LEU A 69 5.60 -1.21 -6.70
C LEU A 69 4.92 -2.36 -7.45
N ARG A 70 5.21 -2.54 -8.75
CA ARG A 70 4.71 -3.67 -9.54
C ARG A 70 5.29 -5.01 -9.08
N ILE A 71 6.59 -5.05 -8.72
CA ILE A 71 7.18 -6.24 -8.09
C ILE A 71 6.51 -6.53 -6.75
N ALA A 72 6.30 -5.52 -5.91
CA ALA A 72 5.61 -5.64 -4.63
C ALA A 72 4.20 -6.22 -4.78
N ASN A 73 3.39 -5.67 -5.71
CA ASN A 73 2.06 -6.17 -6.00
C ASN A 73 2.05 -7.65 -6.42
N ASN A 74 2.98 -8.02 -7.30
CA ASN A 74 3.09 -9.42 -7.74
C ASN A 74 3.53 -10.32 -6.59
N THR A 75 4.47 -9.86 -5.76
CA THR A 75 4.91 -10.59 -4.56
C THR A 75 3.75 -10.80 -3.60
N CYS A 76 2.96 -9.76 -3.29
CA CYS A 76 1.78 -9.90 -2.44
C CYS A 76 0.73 -10.86 -3.04
N LYS A 77 0.50 -10.81 -4.37
CA LYS A 77 -0.39 -11.76 -5.04
C LYS A 77 0.11 -13.20 -4.95
N ASP A 78 1.43 -13.42 -5.05
CA ASP A 78 2.04 -14.74 -4.90
C ASP A 78 1.80 -15.28 -3.48
N TYR A 79 2.05 -14.48 -2.45
CA TYR A 79 1.78 -14.83 -1.05
C TYR A 79 0.31 -15.21 -0.82
N LEU A 80 -0.63 -14.40 -1.32
CA LEU A 80 -2.07 -14.68 -1.17
C LEU A 80 -2.51 -15.95 -1.91
N ARG A 81 -1.86 -16.29 -3.03
CA ARG A 81 -2.17 -17.48 -3.83
C ARG A 81 -1.58 -18.75 -3.23
N GLU A 82 -0.40 -18.66 -2.61
CA GLU A 82 0.28 -19.81 -1.99
C GLU A 82 -0.38 -20.29 -0.69
N GLY A 83 -1.50 -19.66 -0.29
CA GLY A 83 -2.35 -20.15 0.78
C GLY A 83 -1.75 -20.03 2.18
N HIS A 84 -0.94 -19.00 2.43
CA HIS A 84 -0.69 -18.56 3.80
C HIS A 84 -2.05 -18.24 4.41
N GLN A 85 -2.56 -19.17 5.24
CA GLN A 85 -3.92 -19.18 5.75
C GLN A 85 -4.25 -17.84 6.40
N TYR A 86 -5.22 -17.18 5.78
CA TYR A 86 -5.83 -15.99 6.32
C TYR A 86 -6.67 -16.39 7.53
N HIS A 87 -6.18 -16.13 8.72
CA HIS A 87 -7.01 -16.13 9.90
C HIS A 87 -7.75 -14.79 9.93
N ALA A 88 -9.07 -14.83 9.74
CA ALA A 88 -9.94 -13.65 9.73
C ALA A 88 -9.90 -12.84 11.04
N GLU A 89 -9.21 -13.34 12.04
CA GLU A 89 -9.00 -12.72 13.34
C GLU A 89 -7.82 -11.73 13.37
N ASP A 90 -6.89 -11.83 12.41
CA ASP A 90 -5.76 -10.89 12.25
C ASP A 90 -6.19 -9.66 11.44
N GLN A 91 -7.15 -8.90 11.95
CA GLN A 91 -7.47 -7.60 11.39
C GLN A 91 -6.30 -6.65 11.66
N PHE A 92 -5.67 -6.24 10.57
CA PHE A 92 -4.60 -5.25 10.58
C PHE A 92 -5.05 -3.99 11.33
N SER A 93 -4.39 -3.67 12.44
CA SER A 93 -4.55 -2.42 13.16
C SER A 93 -3.45 -1.46 12.74
N LEU A 94 -3.82 -0.28 12.22
CA LEU A 94 -2.87 0.78 11.89
C LEU A 94 -2.15 1.35 13.13
N GLU A 95 -2.64 1.05 14.33
CA GLU A 95 -1.99 1.42 15.59
C GLU A 95 -0.67 0.67 15.78
N GLU A 96 -0.52 -0.51 15.14
CA GLU A 96 0.70 -1.32 15.17
C GLU A 96 1.77 -0.82 14.19
N VAL A 97 1.40 0.04 13.20
CA VAL A 97 2.37 0.62 12.25
C VAL A 97 3.07 1.82 12.90
N PRO A 98 4.41 1.81 12.97
CA PRO A 98 5.14 2.94 13.52
C PRO A 98 4.76 4.24 12.81
N PRO A 99 4.40 5.31 13.52
CA PRO A 99 3.98 6.59 12.93
C PRO A 99 4.98 7.19 11.94
N LYS A 100 6.28 6.89 12.13
CA LYS A 100 7.37 7.30 11.23
C LYS A 100 7.30 6.67 9.85
N MET A 101 6.65 5.51 9.69
CA MET A 101 6.51 4.83 8.40
C MET A 101 5.35 5.37 7.57
N LEU A 102 4.37 6.02 8.21
CA LEU A 102 3.18 6.49 7.52
C LEU A 102 3.29 7.93 7.02
N CYS A 103 4.19 8.77 7.54
CA CYS A 103 4.41 10.19 7.15
C CYS A 103 3.10 10.97 6.87
N ILE A 104 2.02 10.63 7.60
CA ILE A 104 0.69 11.19 7.40
C ILE A 104 0.26 11.94 8.64
N ASP A 105 -0.44 13.06 8.45
CA ASP A 105 -1.01 13.80 9.56
C ASP A 105 -2.17 13.03 10.23
N SER A 106 -2.65 13.52 11.38
CA SER A 106 -3.71 12.85 12.14
C SER A 106 -5.04 12.77 11.37
N LYS A 107 -5.29 13.71 10.47
CA LYS A 107 -6.49 13.77 9.64
C LYS A 107 -6.44 12.77 8.49
N GLU A 108 -5.31 12.70 7.81
CA GLU A 108 -5.05 11.70 6.77
C GLU A 108 -5.05 10.28 7.36
N LYS A 109 -4.49 10.10 8.56
CA LYS A 109 -4.51 8.83 9.28
C LYS A 109 -5.94 8.35 9.53
N ARG A 110 -6.86 9.24 9.95
CA ARG A 110 -8.28 8.90 10.15
C ARG A 110 -8.94 8.44 8.86
N ILE A 111 -8.74 9.17 7.76
CA ILE A 111 -9.27 8.80 6.43
C ILE A 111 -8.72 7.43 5.98
N MET A 112 -7.43 7.18 6.20
CA MET A 112 -6.80 5.91 5.89
C MET A 112 -7.43 4.76 6.69
N LEU A 113 -7.64 4.93 8.01
CA LEU A 113 -8.28 3.91 8.86
C LEU A 113 -9.67 3.52 8.35
N ILE A 114 -10.46 4.51 7.92
CA ILE A 114 -11.77 4.26 7.35
C ILE A 114 -11.64 3.59 5.97
N ALA A 115 -10.68 4.03 5.15
CA ALA A 115 -10.43 3.43 3.84
C ALA A 115 -10.02 1.95 3.93
N LEU A 116 -9.33 1.55 5.00
CA LEU A 116 -8.96 0.15 5.25
C LEU A 116 -10.17 -0.76 5.51
N LYS A 117 -11.28 -0.21 5.99
CA LYS A 117 -12.54 -0.94 6.22
C LYS A 117 -13.37 -1.12 4.93
N LEU A 118 -12.99 -0.49 3.83
CA LEU A 118 -13.66 -0.67 2.54
C LEU A 118 -13.51 -2.11 2.03
N PRO A 119 -14.48 -2.61 1.22
CA PRO A 119 -14.30 -3.84 0.46
C PRO A 119 -13.00 -3.84 -0.32
N ASP A 120 -12.33 -5.00 -0.39
CA ASP A 120 -10.95 -5.14 -0.90
C ASP A 120 -10.70 -4.48 -2.27
N ASN A 121 -11.65 -4.61 -3.20
CA ASN A 121 -11.57 -4.02 -4.54
C ASN A 121 -11.65 -2.49 -4.54
N LEU A 122 -12.41 -1.89 -3.62
CA LEU A 122 -12.52 -0.44 -3.45
C LEU A 122 -11.32 0.09 -2.67
N ARG A 123 -10.99 -0.58 -1.56
CA ARG A 123 -9.86 -0.25 -0.69
C ARG A 123 -8.57 -0.09 -1.47
N LYS A 124 -8.15 -1.13 -2.21
CA LYS A 124 -6.93 -1.11 -3.02
C LYS A 124 -6.91 0.07 -4.00
N THR A 125 -8.01 0.32 -4.68
CA THR A 125 -8.09 1.39 -5.68
C THR A 125 -8.00 2.78 -5.02
N VAL A 126 -8.71 2.99 -3.90
CA VAL A 126 -8.71 4.25 -3.15
C VAL A 126 -7.32 4.54 -2.56
N LEU A 127 -6.70 3.54 -1.91
CA LEU A 127 -5.40 3.72 -1.29
C LEU A 127 -4.30 4.01 -2.31
N LEU A 128 -4.29 3.32 -3.45
CA LEU A 128 -3.34 3.58 -4.53
C LEU A 128 -3.50 4.98 -5.13
N TYR A 129 -4.73 5.47 -5.27
CA TYR A 129 -4.99 6.79 -5.83
C TYR A 129 -4.63 7.92 -4.87
N TYR A 130 -5.18 7.90 -3.65
CA TYR A 130 -5.07 9.02 -2.71
C TYR A 130 -3.78 9.00 -1.90
N PHE A 131 -3.26 7.85 -1.52
CA PHE A 131 -2.08 7.75 -0.66
C PHE A 131 -0.79 7.40 -1.41
N GLN A 132 -0.87 6.71 -2.54
CA GLN A 132 0.29 6.46 -3.39
C GLN A 132 0.45 7.46 -4.54
N GLY A 133 -0.55 8.32 -4.76
CA GLY A 133 -0.53 9.33 -5.81
C GLY A 133 -0.49 8.75 -7.23
N MET A 134 -0.96 7.52 -7.41
CA MET A 134 -1.02 6.90 -8.73
C MET A 134 -2.14 7.50 -9.58
N THR A 135 -1.87 7.70 -10.86
CA THR A 135 -2.91 8.04 -11.84
C THR A 135 -3.88 6.87 -12.06
N LYS A 136 -5.07 7.16 -12.54
CA LYS A 136 -6.07 6.11 -12.87
C LYS A 136 -5.55 5.09 -13.88
N GLN A 137 -4.71 5.53 -14.80
CA GLN A 137 -4.09 4.67 -15.80
C GLN A 137 -3.05 3.74 -15.18
N GLU A 138 -2.17 4.26 -14.32
CA GLU A 138 -1.21 3.46 -13.57
C GLU A 138 -1.89 2.43 -12.67
N ILE A 139 -3.00 2.80 -12.00
CA ILE A 139 -3.80 1.87 -11.18
C ILE A 139 -4.42 0.77 -12.06
N ALA A 140 -4.95 1.12 -13.23
CA ALA A 140 -5.53 0.16 -14.16
C ALA A 140 -4.50 -0.89 -14.59
N GLU A 141 -3.30 -0.46 -14.98
CA GLU A 141 -2.18 -1.34 -15.31
C GLU A 141 -1.71 -2.15 -14.09
N PHE A 142 -1.59 -1.49 -12.93
CA PHE A 142 -1.12 -2.11 -11.68
C PHE A 142 -2.05 -3.24 -11.19
N LEU A 143 -3.36 -3.00 -11.20
CA LEU A 143 -4.37 -3.97 -10.77
C LEU A 143 -4.82 -4.92 -11.89
N SER A 144 -4.35 -4.71 -13.15
CA SER A 144 -4.76 -5.46 -14.34
C SER A 144 -6.29 -5.38 -14.58
N ILE A 145 -6.84 -4.17 -14.52
CA ILE A 145 -8.25 -3.86 -14.75
C ILE A 145 -8.39 -2.69 -15.74
N SER A 146 -9.59 -2.45 -16.28
CA SER A 146 -9.82 -1.30 -17.16
C SER A 146 -9.82 0.03 -16.39
N THR A 147 -9.42 1.11 -17.04
CA THR A 147 -9.50 2.48 -16.48
C THR A 147 -10.93 2.86 -16.08
N LEU A 148 -11.92 2.38 -16.83
CA LEU A 148 -13.34 2.56 -16.48
C LEU A 148 -13.68 1.88 -15.15
N THR A 149 -13.15 0.68 -14.91
CA THR A 149 -13.32 -0.03 -13.63
C THR A 149 -12.68 0.75 -12.48
N VAL A 150 -11.48 1.30 -12.69
CA VAL A 150 -10.83 2.18 -11.70
C VAL A 150 -11.71 3.38 -11.36
N TYR A 151 -12.25 4.06 -12.38
CA TYR A 151 -13.13 5.21 -12.19
C TYR A 151 -14.38 4.85 -11.36
N ARG A 152 -15.04 3.74 -11.69
CA ARG A 152 -16.23 3.26 -10.96
C ARG A 152 -15.90 2.91 -9.51
N ARG A 153 -14.78 2.23 -9.28
CA ARG A 153 -14.32 1.86 -7.93
C ARG A 153 -13.96 3.08 -7.09
N LEU A 154 -13.28 4.06 -7.67
CA LEU A 154 -12.96 5.32 -6.98
C LEU A 154 -14.22 6.07 -6.57
N ARG A 155 -15.20 6.20 -7.50
CA ARG A 155 -16.45 6.88 -7.21
C ARG A 155 -17.19 6.20 -6.06
N LEU A 156 -17.40 4.89 -6.14
CA LEU A 156 -18.09 4.13 -5.12
C LEU A 156 -17.33 4.14 -3.78
N GLY A 157 -16.02 4.03 -3.84
CA GLY A 157 -15.16 4.08 -2.64
C GLY A 157 -15.28 5.42 -1.91
N VAL A 158 -15.25 6.55 -2.63
CA VAL A 158 -15.42 7.89 -2.06
C VAL A 158 -16.84 8.09 -1.49
N GLU A 159 -17.87 7.64 -2.20
CA GLU A 159 -19.26 7.67 -1.71
C GLU A 159 -19.39 6.89 -0.38
N THR A 160 -18.82 5.70 -0.31
CA THR A 160 -18.83 4.88 0.91
C THR A 160 -18.05 5.53 2.07
N LEU A 161 -16.86 6.07 1.79
CA LEU A 161 -16.07 6.81 2.80
C LEU A 161 -16.84 8.01 3.36
N HIS A 162 -17.51 8.76 2.49
CA HIS A 162 -18.30 9.92 2.89
C HIS A 162 -19.51 9.53 3.79
N THR A 163 -20.14 8.40 3.51
CA THR A 163 -21.24 7.88 4.34
C THR A 163 -20.73 7.51 5.73
N VAL A 164 -19.63 6.75 5.82
CA VAL A 164 -19.03 6.34 7.09
C VAL A 164 -18.58 7.55 7.92
N LEU A 165 -17.94 8.54 7.28
CA LEU A 165 -17.49 9.76 7.96
C LEU A 165 -18.67 10.58 8.53
N LYS A 166 -19.80 10.62 7.82
CA LYS A 166 -21.03 11.28 8.31
C LYS A 166 -21.65 10.54 9.50
N GLU A 167 -21.71 9.23 9.44
CA GLU A 167 -22.24 8.40 10.53
C GLU A 167 -21.38 8.55 11.80
N GLU A 168 -20.06 8.54 11.67
CA GLU A 168 -19.15 8.76 12.79
C GLU A 168 -19.32 10.17 13.39
N ALA A 169 -19.49 11.21 12.56
CA ALA A 169 -19.72 12.57 13.05
C ALA A 169 -21.06 12.70 13.79
N SER A 170 -22.12 12.07 13.28
CA SER A 170 -23.45 12.08 13.90
C SER A 170 -23.47 11.35 15.26
N ASN A 171 -22.67 10.28 15.40
CA ASN A 171 -22.56 9.53 16.65
C ASN A 171 -21.78 10.30 17.73
N VAL A 172 -20.81 11.14 17.35
CA VAL A 172 -20.07 12.01 18.27
C VAL A 172 -20.98 13.11 18.85
N ASP A 173 -21.84 13.71 18.02
CA ASP A 173 -22.78 14.74 18.47
C ASP A 173 -23.89 14.16 19.38
N ALA A 174 -24.33 12.92 19.10
CA ALA A 174 -25.33 12.24 19.93
C ALA A 174 -24.78 11.83 21.32
N GLY A 175 -23.46 11.54 21.41
CA GLY A 175 -22.78 11.21 22.67
C GLY A 175 -22.54 12.41 23.60
N LEU A 176 -22.51 13.63 23.07
CA LEU A 176 -22.33 14.88 23.85
C LEU A 176 -23.61 15.38 24.49
N CYS A 177 -24.79 14.97 24.01
CA CYS A 177 -26.08 15.37 24.59
C CYS A 177 -26.53 14.55 25.82
N SER A 178 -25.82 13.48 26.18
CA SER A 178 -26.23 12.58 27.27
C SER A 178 -25.55 12.88 28.63
N HIS A 179 -24.80 13.97 28.80
CA HIS A 179 -24.09 14.30 30.02
C HIS A 179 -24.43 15.67 30.65
N THR A 180 -25.61 16.23 30.35
CA THR A 180 -26.10 17.42 31.00
C THR A 180 -27.51 17.22 31.55
N ASP A 181 -27.68 16.28 32.49
CA ASP A 181 -28.78 16.29 33.48
C ASP A 181 -28.40 15.35 34.63
N GLY A 182 -27.93 16.00 35.75
CA GLY A 182 -27.64 15.28 36.99
C GLY A 182 -27.05 16.24 38.02
#